data_ce4f0a39bcc5d10a1363951f7bee915f
#
_entry.id   ce4f0a39bcc5d10a1363951f7bee915f
#
_cell.length_a   1.000
_cell.length_b   1.000
_cell.length_c   1.000
_cell.angle_alpha   90.00
_cell.angle_beta   90.00
_cell.angle_gamma   90.00
#
_symmetry.space_group_name_H-M   'P 1'
#
loop_
_entity.id
_entity.type
_entity.pdbx_description
1 polymer ?
#
loop_
_entity_poly.entity_id
_entity_poly.type
_entity_poly.pdbx_seq_one_letter_code
_entity_poly.pdbx_strand_id
1 'polypeptide(L)'
;MKKILIISLIFNASIAMAQNSNESPTLKSVLLEQLKTTHTKKDWFVPVNVALEGLTAEQALWKDGSGNHSIAQLASHLIFWNGRLLAKFKGLTPEEFGGNNEETFLAYDKKSWDEVTKKLDSVFSEWEKLIEAADENKLKDWYASIANMNTHNAYHTGQIIYIRKLQGSWDADKGVK
;
A
#
# COMPACT_ATOMS: atom_id res chain seq x y z
N MET A 1 -56.31 -54.79 -6.06
CA MET A 1 -54.90 -54.88 -5.70
C MET A 1 -54.25 -53.53 -6.07
N LYS A 2 -54.00 -52.66 -5.06
CA LYS A 2 -53.40 -51.33 -5.26
C LYS A 2 -51.88 -51.49 -5.09
N LYS A 3 -51.11 -51.18 -6.17
CA LYS A 3 -49.66 -51.13 -6.12
C LYS A 3 -49.23 -49.78 -5.56
N ILE A 4 -48.55 -49.81 -4.44
CA ILE A 4 -47.92 -48.66 -3.81
C ILE A 4 -46.52 -48.50 -4.42
N LEU A 5 -46.29 -47.40 -5.12
CA LEU A 5 -44.98 -47.05 -5.68
C LEU A 5 -44.22 -46.23 -4.60
N ILE A 6 -43.18 -46.80 -4.03
CA ILE A 6 -42.28 -46.10 -3.09
C ILE A 6 -41.22 -45.43 -3.90
N ILE A 7 -41.25 -44.08 -3.99
CA ILE A 7 -40.20 -43.26 -4.58
C ILE A 7 -39.20 -42.92 -3.49
N SER A 8 -38.04 -43.58 -3.53
CA SER A 8 -36.90 -43.20 -2.65
C SER A 8 -36.21 -41.93 -3.20
N LEU A 9 -36.41 -40.81 -2.53
CA LEU A 9 -35.64 -39.61 -2.75
C LEU A 9 -34.25 -39.80 -2.13
N ILE A 10 -33.24 -39.99 -2.97
CA ILE A 10 -31.83 -39.94 -2.55
C ILE A 10 -31.43 -38.46 -2.45
N PHE A 11 -31.33 -37.95 -1.22
CA PHE A 11 -30.84 -36.60 -0.95
C PHE A 11 -29.29 -36.65 -0.99
N ASN A 12 -28.69 -36.27 -2.14
CA ASN A 12 -27.25 -36.04 -2.22
C ASN A 12 -26.93 -34.72 -1.50
N ALA A 13 -26.58 -34.80 -0.20
CA ALA A 13 -25.99 -33.71 0.52
C ALA A 13 -24.54 -33.56 0.06
N SER A 14 -24.30 -32.64 -0.88
CA SER A 14 -22.96 -32.18 -1.20
C SER A 14 -22.44 -31.37 0.01
N ILE A 15 -21.63 -32.01 0.86
CA ILE A 15 -20.88 -31.30 1.88
C ILE A 15 -19.81 -30.51 1.14
N ALA A 16 -20.10 -29.21 0.92
CA ALA A 16 -19.06 -28.27 0.55
C ALA A 16 -18.12 -28.13 1.76
N MET A 17 -17.02 -28.87 1.73
CA MET A 17 -15.89 -28.64 2.62
C MET A 17 -15.36 -27.25 2.28
N ALA A 18 -15.78 -26.23 3.00
CA ALA A 18 -15.04 -24.99 3.07
C ALA A 18 -13.67 -25.36 3.68
N GLN A 19 -12.67 -25.51 2.84
CA GLN A 19 -11.28 -25.58 3.26
C GLN A 19 -10.96 -24.23 3.89
N ASN A 20 -11.19 -24.09 5.19
CA ASN A 20 -10.49 -23.13 6.03
C ASN A 20 -9.03 -23.58 5.99
N SER A 21 -8.24 -22.98 5.12
CA SER A 21 -6.79 -23.11 5.15
C SER A 21 -6.30 -22.38 6.42
N ASN A 22 -6.31 -23.10 7.54
CA ASN A 22 -5.61 -22.71 8.77
C ASN A 22 -4.08 -22.90 8.56
N GLU A 23 -3.56 -22.36 7.46
CA GLU A 23 -2.13 -22.24 7.31
C GLU A 23 -1.66 -21.14 8.28
N SER A 24 -0.69 -21.50 9.12
CA SER A 24 -0.06 -20.52 10.02
C SER A 24 0.55 -19.39 9.19
N PRO A 25 0.41 -18.12 9.62
CA PRO A 25 0.98 -17.00 8.91
C PRO A 25 2.49 -17.20 8.67
N THR A 26 2.92 -17.04 7.44
CA THR A 26 4.34 -17.04 7.07
C THR A 26 4.91 -15.62 7.14
N LEU A 27 6.23 -15.50 7.21
CA LEU A 27 6.87 -14.18 7.11
C LEU A 27 6.45 -13.44 5.83
N LYS A 28 6.39 -14.16 4.70
CA LYS A 28 5.91 -13.62 3.42
C LYS A 28 4.49 -13.08 3.53
N SER A 29 3.56 -13.87 4.07
CA SER A 29 2.16 -13.45 4.16
C SER A 29 1.98 -12.22 5.04
N VAL A 30 2.72 -12.10 6.14
CA VAL A 30 2.69 -10.93 7.04
C VAL A 30 3.22 -9.68 6.33
N LEU A 31 4.39 -9.78 5.68
CA LEU A 31 5.01 -8.65 4.99
C LEU A 31 4.16 -8.17 3.79
N LEU A 32 3.59 -9.11 3.04
CA LEU A 32 2.73 -8.81 1.90
C LEU A 32 1.41 -8.17 2.35
N GLU A 33 0.82 -8.65 3.43
CA GLU A 33 -0.40 -8.06 4.00
C GLU A 33 -0.15 -6.62 4.47
N GLN A 34 0.94 -6.37 5.21
CA GLN A 34 1.31 -5.02 5.63
C GLN A 34 1.52 -4.08 4.42
N LEU A 35 2.17 -4.57 3.36
CA LEU A 35 2.38 -3.77 2.17
C LEU A 35 1.07 -3.43 1.47
N LYS A 36 0.17 -4.41 1.30
CA LYS A 36 -1.16 -4.19 0.71
C LYS A 36 -1.99 -3.19 1.52
N THR A 37 -1.93 -3.25 2.85
CA THR A 37 -2.67 -2.31 3.71
C THR A 37 -2.10 -0.89 3.66
N THR A 38 -0.81 -0.71 3.39
CA THR A 38 -0.23 0.63 3.15
C THR A 38 -0.50 1.14 1.73
N HIS A 39 -0.73 0.27 0.75
CA HIS A 39 -0.87 0.61 -0.67
C HIS A 39 -2.32 0.79 -1.12
N THR A 40 -3.13 -0.30 -1.10
CA THR A 40 -4.45 -0.33 -1.73
C THR A 40 -5.57 -0.87 -0.83
N LYS A 41 -5.24 -1.72 0.14
CA LYS A 41 -6.24 -2.42 0.95
C LYS A 41 -6.62 -1.62 2.19
N LYS A 42 -7.86 -1.20 2.32
CA LYS A 42 -8.39 -0.62 3.56
C LYS A 42 -8.45 -1.68 4.66
N ASP A 43 -7.94 -1.35 5.84
CA ASP A 43 -8.01 -2.17 7.02
C ASP A 43 -8.07 -1.25 8.27
N TRP A 44 -7.08 -1.28 9.16
CA TRP A 44 -7.01 -0.42 10.36
C TRP A 44 -6.78 1.06 10.02
N PHE A 45 -6.27 1.35 8.83
CA PHE A 45 -6.03 2.72 8.34
C PHE A 45 -6.25 2.80 6.82
N VAL A 46 -6.31 4.02 6.34
CA VAL A 46 -6.52 4.31 4.92
C VAL A 46 -5.22 4.12 4.15
N PRO A 47 -5.18 3.31 3.08
CA PRO A 47 -3.99 3.15 2.25
C PRO A 47 -3.67 4.39 1.42
N VAL A 48 -2.43 4.49 0.94
CA VAL A 48 -1.93 5.68 0.24
C VAL A 48 -2.73 5.98 -1.04
N ASN A 49 -3.15 4.97 -1.81
CA ASN A 49 -3.92 5.18 -3.04
C ASN A 49 -5.26 5.86 -2.75
N VAL A 50 -5.94 5.45 -1.68
CA VAL A 50 -7.18 6.09 -1.24
C VAL A 50 -6.92 7.49 -0.68
N ALA A 51 -5.80 7.67 0.03
CA ALA A 51 -5.41 8.98 0.56
C ALA A 51 -5.13 10.01 -0.55
N LEU A 52 -4.66 9.57 -1.72
CA LEU A 52 -4.38 10.43 -2.89
C LEU A 52 -5.55 10.55 -3.87
N GLU A 53 -6.54 9.69 -3.78
CA GLU A 53 -7.65 9.63 -4.73
C GLU A 53 -8.42 10.94 -4.82
N GLY A 54 -8.62 11.45 -6.04
CA GLY A 54 -9.38 12.67 -6.33
C GLY A 54 -8.69 13.97 -5.93
N LEU A 55 -7.40 13.95 -5.55
CA LEU A 55 -6.63 15.18 -5.34
C LEU A 55 -6.33 15.87 -6.67
N THR A 56 -6.63 17.18 -6.72
CA THR A 56 -6.12 18.02 -7.80
C THR A 56 -4.65 18.38 -7.58
N ALA A 57 -3.98 18.81 -8.63
CA ALA A 57 -2.60 19.27 -8.53
C ALA A 57 -2.45 20.48 -7.58
N GLU A 58 -3.44 21.39 -7.57
CA GLU A 58 -3.47 22.53 -6.63
C GLU A 58 -3.53 22.08 -5.18
N GLN A 59 -4.39 21.11 -4.89
CA GLN A 59 -4.53 20.52 -3.55
C GLN A 59 -3.26 19.78 -3.12
N ALA A 60 -2.62 19.05 -4.04
CA ALA A 60 -1.39 18.32 -3.76
C ALA A 60 -0.19 19.24 -3.49
N LEU A 61 -0.16 20.42 -4.11
CA LEU A 61 0.89 21.44 -3.94
C LEU A 61 0.63 22.41 -2.80
N TRP A 62 -0.56 22.40 -2.22
CA TRP A 62 -0.96 23.32 -1.16
C TRP A 62 -0.06 23.19 0.08
N LYS A 63 0.24 24.35 0.69
CA LYS A 63 0.96 24.49 1.97
C LYS A 63 0.23 25.46 2.87
N ASP A 64 0.24 25.20 4.16
CA ASP A 64 -0.37 26.05 5.19
C ASP A 64 0.48 27.27 5.60
N GLY A 65 1.65 27.43 5.00
CA GLY A 65 2.59 28.52 5.34
C GLY A 65 3.46 28.25 6.58
N SER A 66 3.29 27.12 7.27
CA SER A 66 4.04 26.78 8.50
C SER A 66 5.42 26.16 8.25
N GLY A 67 5.83 26.02 7.00
CA GLY A 67 7.07 25.34 6.62
C GLY A 67 6.93 23.83 6.43
N ASN A 68 5.73 23.27 6.64
CA ASN A 68 5.44 21.86 6.40
C ASN A 68 5.54 21.47 4.92
N HIS A 69 5.76 20.19 4.67
CA HIS A 69 5.76 19.65 3.30
C HIS A 69 4.35 19.58 2.73
N SER A 70 4.22 19.79 1.42
CA SER A 70 2.97 19.54 0.69
C SER A 70 2.76 18.04 0.47
N ILE A 71 1.54 17.64 0.08
CA ILE A 71 1.21 16.24 -0.27
C ILE A 71 2.11 15.75 -1.40
N ALA A 72 2.36 16.57 -2.42
CA ALA A 72 3.26 16.21 -3.53
C ALA A 72 4.70 15.96 -3.06
N GLN A 73 5.20 16.74 -2.10
CA GLN A 73 6.50 16.54 -1.49
C GLN A 73 6.56 15.25 -0.66
N LEU A 74 5.51 14.93 0.12
CA LEU A 74 5.41 13.67 0.84
C LEU A 74 5.38 12.46 -0.12
N ALA A 75 4.65 12.57 -1.23
CA ALA A 75 4.63 11.53 -2.26
C ALA A 75 6.01 11.32 -2.89
N SER A 76 6.76 12.40 -3.20
CA SER A 76 8.12 12.29 -3.73
C SER A 76 9.07 11.61 -2.75
N HIS A 77 8.97 11.94 -1.48
CA HIS A 77 9.74 11.34 -0.40
C HIS A 77 9.49 9.82 -0.30
N LEU A 78 8.22 9.42 -0.39
CA LEU A 78 7.86 7.99 -0.43
C LEU A 78 8.43 7.29 -1.67
N ILE A 79 8.35 7.92 -2.86
CA ILE A 79 8.94 7.38 -4.10
C ILE A 79 10.44 7.20 -3.94
N PHE A 80 11.13 8.19 -3.39
CA PHE A 80 12.58 8.17 -3.21
C PHE A 80 13.02 7.00 -2.33
N TRP A 81 12.49 6.89 -1.11
CA TRP A 81 12.93 5.86 -0.18
C TRP A 81 12.49 4.46 -0.57
N ASN A 82 11.24 4.29 -1.03
CA ASN A 82 10.78 3.00 -1.52
C ASN A 82 11.56 2.57 -2.77
N GLY A 83 11.84 3.48 -3.70
CA GLY A 83 12.60 3.18 -4.90
C GLY A 83 14.06 2.80 -4.61
N ARG A 84 14.73 3.50 -3.70
CA ARG A 84 16.10 3.16 -3.28
C ARG A 84 16.18 1.78 -2.63
N LEU A 85 15.24 1.49 -1.72
CA LEU A 85 15.20 0.20 -1.05
C LEU A 85 14.87 -0.92 -2.05
N LEU A 86 13.95 -0.66 -2.97
CA LEU A 86 13.59 -1.57 -4.07
C LEU A 86 14.79 -1.91 -4.96
N ALA A 87 15.59 -0.91 -5.33
CA ALA A 87 16.81 -1.13 -6.09
C ALA A 87 17.78 -2.05 -5.34
N LYS A 88 18.02 -1.79 -4.05
CA LYS A 88 18.85 -2.66 -3.21
C LYS A 88 18.30 -4.08 -3.10
N PHE A 89 16.98 -4.23 -2.92
CA PHE A 89 16.32 -5.54 -2.87
C PHE A 89 16.51 -6.33 -4.16
N LYS A 90 16.57 -5.63 -5.31
CA LYS A 90 16.90 -6.23 -6.64
C LYS A 90 18.39 -6.52 -6.81
N GLY A 91 19.25 -6.18 -5.87
CA GLY A 91 20.71 -6.31 -5.98
C GLY A 91 21.36 -5.21 -6.80
N LEU A 92 20.66 -4.10 -7.05
CA LEU A 92 21.19 -2.94 -7.75
C LEU A 92 21.81 -1.95 -6.75
N THR A 93 22.80 -1.18 -7.21
CA THR A 93 23.36 -0.06 -6.44
C THR A 93 22.53 1.21 -6.75
N PRO A 94 21.82 1.79 -5.79
CA PRO A 94 21.15 3.07 -6.00
C PRO A 94 22.16 4.19 -6.24
N GLU A 95 21.73 5.27 -6.89
CA GLU A 95 22.53 6.49 -7.02
C GLU A 95 23.05 6.97 -5.65
N GLU A 96 24.19 7.66 -5.66
CA GLU A 96 24.71 8.27 -4.43
C GLU A 96 23.71 9.25 -3.84
N PHE A 97 23.65 9.28 -2.50
CA PHE A 97 22.78 10.18 -1.77
C PHE A 97 23.58 10.79 -0.61
N GLY A 98 23.64 12.12 -0.58
CA GLY A 98 24.46 12.87 0.38
C GLY A 98 23.95 12.83 1.84
N GLY A 99 22.82 12.17 2.09
CA GLY A 99 22.26 11.98 3.44
C GLY A 99 21.36 13.12 3.93
N ASN A 100 21.18 14.20 3.16
CA ASN A 100 20.26 15.26 3.52
C ASN A 100 18.81 14.87 3.17
N ASN A 101 18.04 14.47 4.18
CA ASN A 101 16.67 13.99 4.01
C ASN A 101 15.73 15.03 3.36
N GLU A 102 15.97 16.33 3.56
CA GLU A 102 15.17 17.40 2.94
C GLU A 102 15.21 17.37 1.40
N GLU A 103 16.29 16.90 0.82
CA GLU A 103 16.46 16.79 -0.65
C GLU A 103 15.52 15.73 -1.27
N THR A 104 14.90 14.87 -0.46
CA THR A 104 13.95 13.85 -0.93
C THR A 104 12.53 14.39 -1.11
N PHE A 105 12.22 15.57 -0.54
CA PHE A 105 10.93 16.26 -0.65
C PHE A 105 10.92 17.19 -1.87
N LEU A 106 10.94 16.58 -3.06
CA LEU A 106 11.03 17.32 -4.31
C LEU A 106 9.79 18.20 -4.54
N ALA A 107 10.03 19.41 -5.02
CA ALA A 107 8.96 20.27 -5.50
C ALA A 107 8.54 19.83 -6.90
N TYR A 108 7.24 19.75 -7.14
CA TYR A 108 6.65 19.47 -8.43
C TYR A 108 5.81 20.64 -8.91
N ASP A 109 5.59 20.73 -10.21
CA ASP A 109 4.59 21.60 -10.80
C ASP A 109 3.25 20.89 -11.00
N LYS A 110 2.23 21.64 -11.40
CA LYS A 110 0.90 21.08 -11.62
C LYS A 110 0.84 20.01 -12.71
N LYS A 111 1.73 20.08 -13.68
CA LYS A 111 1.75 19.15 -14.83
C LYS A 111 2.31 17.78 -14.45
N SER A 112 3.17 17.75 -13.43
CA SER A 112 3.88 16.53 -13.02
C SER A 112 3.06 15.70 -12.00
N TRP A 113 1.96 16.21 -11.45
CA TRP A 113 1.23 15.54 -10.36
C TRP A 113 0.72 14.14 -10.74
N ASP A 114 0.15 13.99 -11.93
CA ASP A 114 -0.32 12.68 -12.42
C ASP A 114 0.82 11.67 -12.61
N GLU A 115 2.00 12.14 -12.97
CA GLU A 115 3.18 11.29 -13.09
C GLU A 115 3.69 10.84 -11.72
N VAL A 116 3.64 11.72 -10.72
CA VAL A 116 4.01 11.41 -9.33
C VAL A 116 3.12 10.33 -8.76
N THR A 117 1.79 10.45 -8.92
CA THR A 117 0.84 9.45 -8.41
C THR A 117 1.03 8.09 -9.07
N LYS A 118 1.20 8.05 -10.40
CA LYS A 118 1.49 6.82 -11.15
C LYS A 118 2.82 6.19 -10.73
N LYS A 119 3.84 7.01 -10.50
CA LYS A 119 5.16 6.54 -10.07
C LYS A 119 5.10 5.92 -8.68
N LEU A 120 4.39 6.55 -7.75
CA LEU A 120 4.21 6.02 -6.40
C LEU A 120 3.50 4.67 -6.43
N ASP A 121 2.37 4.57 -7.13
CA ASP A 121 1.62 3.33 -7.32
C ASP A 121 2.49 2.23 -7.94
N SER A 122 3.27 2.57 -8.98
CA SER A 122 4.19 1.64 -9.65
C SER A 122 5.25 1.08 -8.70
N VAL A 123 5.85 1.91 -7.85
CA VAL A 123 6.88 1.47 -6.90
C VAL A 123 6.29 0.54 -5.84
N PHE A 124 5.10 0.84 -5.32
CA PHE A 124 4.43 -0.01 -4.34
C PHE A 124 3.98 -1.35 -4.96
N SER A 125 3.40 -1.31 -6.15
CA SER A 125 3.02 -2.52 -6.90
C SER A 125 4.21 -3.42 -7.20
N GLU A 126 5.37 -2.84 -7.50
CA GLU A 126 6.59 -3.61 -7.75
C GLU A 126 7.11 -4.27 -6.47
N TRP A 127 6.99 -3.62 -5.31
CA TRP A 127 7.29 -4.22 -4.01
C TRP A 127 6.42 -5.46 -3.75
N GLU A 128 5.09 -5.36 -3.97
CA GLU A 128 4.18 -6.50 -3.79
C GLU A 128 4.61 -7.69 -4.64
N LYS A 129 4.89 -7.46 -5.93
CA LYS A 129 5.36 -8.51 -6.86
C LYS A 129 6.65 -9.17 -6.41
N LEU A 130 7.62 -8.37 -5.96
CA LEU A 130 8.93 -8.89 -5.56
C LEU A 130 8.87 -9.64 -4.23
N ILE A 131 8.07 -9.22 -3.26
CA ILE A 131 7.88 -9.97 -2.01
C ILE A 131 7.15 -11.27 -2.29
N GLU A 132 6.14 -11.28 -3.15
CA GLU A 132 5.42 -12.48 -3.53
C GLU A 132 6.34 -13.51 -4.22
N ALA A 133 7.24 -13.05 -5.08
CA ALA A 133 8.21 -13.89 -5.79
C ALA A 133 9.44 -14.29 -4.95
N ALA A 134 9.74 -13.61 -3.85
CA ALA A 134 10.92 -13.84 -3.05
C ALA A 134 10.86 -15.18 -2.31
N ASP A 135 12.01 -15.83 -2.13
CA ASP A 135 12.15 -17.00 -1.26
C ASP A 135 12.26 -16.60 0.22
N GLU A 136 12.07 -17.59 1.10
CA GLU A 136 12.11 -17.39 2.55
C GLU A 136 13.46 -16.86 3.07
N ASN A 137 14.59 -17.25 2.47
CA ASN A 137 15.91 -16.82 2.91
C ASN A 137 16.09 -15.35 2.62
N LYS A 138 15.73 -14.90 1.43
CA LYS A 138 15.75 -13.49 1.06
C LYS A 138 14.85 -12.66 1.99
N LEU A 139 13.66 -13.14 2.32
CA LEU A 139 12.76 -12.44 3.22
C LEU A 139 13.32 -12.37 4.65
N LYS A 140 14.01 -13.42 5.14
CA LYS A 140 14.70 -13.40 6.44
C LYS A 140 15.81 -12.36 6.51
N ASP A 141 16.51 -12.10 5.41
CA ASP A 141 17.54 -11.06 5.37
C ASP A 141 16.96 -9.64 5.30
N TRP A 142 15.74 -9.52 4.78
CA TRP A 142 15.13 -8.22 4.45
C TRP A 142 13.93 -7.81 5.31
N TYR A 143 13.41 -8.69 6.17
CA TYR A 143 12.14 -8.47 6.89
C TYR A 143 12.11 -7.14 7.65
N ALA A 144 13.19 -6.80 8.35
CA ALA A 144 13.24 -5.59 9.15
C ALA A 144 13.18 -4.32 8.28
N SER A 145 13.89 -4.33 7.14
CA SER A 145 13.86 -3.22 6.19
C SER A 145 12.48 -3.06 5.55
N ILE A 146 11.82 -4.17 5.18
CA ILE A 146 10.48 -4.16 4.60
C ILE A 146 9.44 -3.70 5.63
N ALA A 147 9.50 -4.19 6.87
CA ALA A 147 8.59 -3.78 7.94
C ALA A 147 8.73 -2.28 8.26
N ASN A 148 9.97 -1.77 8.37
CA ASN A 148 10.21 -0.35 8.60
C ASN A 148 9.74 0.52 7.44
N MET A 149 9.92 0.08 6.19
CA MET A 149 9.39 0.76 5.01
C MET A 149 7.86 0.84 5.07
N ASN A 150 7.17 -0.24 5.41
CA ASN A 150 5.71 -0.23 5.54
C ASN A 150 5.23 0.74 6.64
N THR A 151 5.91 0.76 7.79
CA THR A 151 5.62 1.72 8.86
C THR A 151 5.84 3.17 8.40
N HIS A 152 6.91 3.43 7.66
CA HIS A 152 7.22 4.73 7.09
C HIS A 152 6.15 5.17 6.06
N ASN A 153 5.67 4.23 5.22
CA ASN A 153 4.59 4.48 4.27
C ASN A 153 3.28 4.86 5.00
N ALA A 154 2.91 4.12 6.05
CA ALA A 154 1.74 4.41 6.86
C ALA A 154 1.84 5.78 7.57
N TYR A 155 3.02 6.11 8.11
CA TYR A 155 3.29 7.38 8.76
C TYR A 155 3.05 8.57 7.83
N HIS A 156 3.61 8.55 6.62
CA HIS A 156 3.42 9.63 5.65
C HIS A 156 2.02 9.65 5.04
N THR A 157 1.37 8.49 4.89
CA THR A 157 -0.05 8.44 4.50
C THR A 157 -0.94 9.16 5.52
N GLY A 158 -0.68 8.98 6.81
CA GLY A 158 -1.36 9.73 7.87
C GLY A 158 -1.16 11.25 7.76
N GLN A 159 0.03 11.71 7.43
CA GLN A 159 0.32 13.14 7.18
C GLN A 159 -0.44 13.66 5.95
N ILE A 160 -0.50 12.89 4.86
CA ILE A 160 -1.28 13.24 3.66
C ILE A 160 -2.76 13.45 4.01
N ILE A 161 -3.36 12.52 4.75
CA ILE A 161 -4.76 12.64 5.19
C ILE A 161 -4.95 13.84 6.10
N TYR A 162 -4.01 14.10 7.01
CA TYR A 162 -4.06 15.26 7.90
C TYR A 162 -4.06 16.57 7.11
N ILE A 163 -3.16 16.71 6.12
CA ILE A 163 -3.11 17.88 5.24
C ILE A 163 -4.43 18.03 4.46
N ARG A 164 -5.00 16.96 3.95
CA ARG A 164 -6.29 16.96 3.26
C ARG A 164 -7.43 17.46 4.15
N LYS A 165 -7.41 17.08 5.43
CA LYS A 165 -8.37 17.59 6.42
C LYS A 165 -8.19 19.08 6.67
N LEU A 166 -6.95 19.55 6.81
CA LEU A 166 -6.64 20.98 7.00
C LEU A 166 -7.11 21.84 5.84
N GLN A 167 -6.92 21.39 4.60
CA GLN A 167 -7.35 22.14 3.41
C GLN A 167 -8.81 21.87 2.99
N GLY A 168 -9.56 21.05 3.73
CA GLY A 168 -10.97 20.73 3.44
C GLY A 168 -11.20 19.82 2.23
N SER A 169 -10.18 19.07 1.77
CA SER A 169 -10.26 18.17 0.61
C SER A 169 -10.44 16.70 0.97
N TRP A 170 -10.54 16.36 2.27
CA TRP A 170 -10.75 14.98 2.71
C TRP A 170 -12.23 14.63 2.70
N ASP A 171 -12.55 13.55 2.02
CA ASP A 171 -13.87 12.92 2.06
C ASP A 171 -13.90 11.89 3.21
N ALA A 172 -14.71 12.17 4.23
CA ALA A 172 -14.82 11.33 5.41
C ALA A 172 -15.36 9.92 5.11
N ASP A 173 -16.14 9.74 4.03
CA ASP A 173 -16.67 8.43 3.62
C ASP A 173 -15.57 7.51 3.06
N LYS A 174 -14.42 8.05 2.69
CA LYS A 174 -13.22 7.28 2.32
C LYS A 174 -12.46 6.73 3.53
N GLY A 175 -12.77 7.18 4.73
CA GLY A 175 -12.15 6.73 5.98
C GLY A 175 -12.44 5.26 6.30
N VAL A 176 -11.74 4.74 7.31
CA VAL A 176 -12.06 3.45 7.94
C VAL A 176 -13.26 3.65 8.86
N LYS A 177 -14.24 2.76 8.76
CA LYS A 177 -15.47 2.77 9.57
C LYS A 177 -15.38 1.73 10.67
#